data_37eef6b747c0ceb3e16d7a0a03a4776a
#
_entry.id   37eef6b747c0ceb3e16d7a0a03a4776a
#
_cell.length_a   1.000
_cell.length_b   1.000
_cell.length_c   1.000
_cell.angle_alpha   90.00
_cell.angle_beta   90.00
_cell.angle_gamma   90.00
#
_symmetry.space_group_name_H-M   'P 1'
#
loop_
_entity.id
_entity.type
_entity.pdbx_description
1 polymer ?
#
loop_
_entity_poly.entity_id
_entity_poly.type
_entity_poly.pdbx_seq_one_letter_code
_entity_poly.pdbx_strand_id
1 'polypeptide(L)'
;MVIAGRARIIAVLAGILSGGSLLGAAARAQGPAQAPSVVEGSGGGAPLGAAGDDRGACAEGMTLVEGEYCPRVEQRCLRWMDPPGRYHEYRCAEYAQPARCLSPRRHERFCIDRRERTEAETGLPLNVQSWSDAKRACESVGARVCKESEWNFACEGEQMRPYPYGWKREAERCNADKLDLLAVHEPWKLRDERAPAGSHPTCASPFGVLDMAGNVAEWVSVDGVPEGTVVVQKGNWWQPGKHACRDAQGGHDRYYKGTETGFRCCDDTN
;
A
#
# COMPACT_ATOMS: atom_id res chain seq x y z
N MET A 1 -33.63 40.91 19.60
CA MET A 1 -34.51 40.17 20.51
C MET A 1 -33.67 39.05 21.10
N VAL A 2 -33.20 39.26 22.33
CA VAL A 2 -32.24 38.46 23.08
C VAL A 2 -33.02 37.47 23.93
N ILE A 3 -32.71 36.18 23.86
CA ILE A 3 -33.18 35.22 24.86
C ILE A 3 -31.98 34.42 25.37
N ALA A 4 -31.65 34.70 26.63
CA ALA A 4 -30.68 33.96 27.41
C ALA A 4 -31.33 32.73 28.04
N GLY A 5 -30.68 31.60 28.02
CA GLY A 5 -31.08 30.34 28.64
C GLY A 5 -29.99 29.79 29.55
N ARG A 6 -30.33 29.68 30.80
CA ARG A 6 -29.51 29.43 32.00
C ARG A 6 -28.91 28.02 32.06
N ALA A 7 -27.67 27.96 32.53
CA ALA A 7 -27.00 26.76 33.00
C ALA A 7 -27.65 26.24 34.31
N ARG A 8 -27.75 24.90 34.44
CA ARG A 8 -28.00 24.24 35.74
C ARG A 8 -26.84 23.31 36.05
N ILE A 9 -26.13 23.67 37.09
CA ILE A 9 -25.13 22.88 37.78
C ILE A 9 -25.86 21.94 38.74
N ILE A 10 -25.59 20.65 38.70
CA ILE A 10 -25.99 19.72 39.76
C ILE A 10 -24.70 19.11 40.33
N ALA A 11 -24.46 19.48 41.57
CA ALA A 11 -23.47 18.85 42.44
C ALA A 11 -24.12 17.63 43.11
N VAL A 12 -23.43 16.53 43.18
CA VAL A 12 -23.80 15.38 44.04
C VAL A 12 -22.60 15.02 44.90
N LEU A 13 -22.90 14.96 46.17
CA LEU A 13 -22.07 14.84 47.34
C LEU A 13 -21.42 13.43 47.48
N ALA A 14 -20.29 13.46 48.17
CA ALA A 14 -19.55 12.34 48.72
C ALA A 14 -20.30 11.60 49.83
N GLY A 15 -20.11 10.31 49.94
CA GLY A 15 -20.47 9.49 51.05
C GLY A 15 -19.35 8.50 51.39
N ILE A 16 -18.68 8.74 52.49
CA ILE A 16 -17.69 7.88 53.18
C ILE A 16 -18.41 7.05 54.23
N LEU A 17 -18.04 5.78 54.39
CA LEU A 17 -18.09 4.97 55.63
C LEU A 17 -17.50 3.56 55.31
N SER A 18 -16.30 3.19 55.73
CA SER A 18 -15.74 2.66 57.00
C SER A 18 -16.30 1.28 57.42
N GLY A 19 -15.37 0.34 57.65
CA GLY A 19 -15.53 -0.83 58.52
C GLY A 19 -15.16 -2.16 57.82
N GLY A 20 -14.03 -2.78 57.97
CA GLY A 20 -13.53 -3.48 59.09
C GLY A 20 -13.76 -4.98 58.96
N SER A 21 -12.70 -5.76 58.82
CA SER A 21 -12.36 -6.91 59.63
C SER A 21 -11.37 -7.85 58.92
N LEU A 22 -10.26 -8.06 59.59
CA LEU A 22 -9.20 -9.04 59.34
C LEU A 22 -9.70 -10.45 59.66
N LEU A 23 -9.53 -11.40 58.76
CA LEU A 23 -9.44 -12.81 59.09
C LEU A 23 -8.30 -13.43 58.25
N GLY A 24 -7.25 -13.80 58.92
CA GLY A 24 -6.11 -14.45 58.36
C GLY A 24 -6.45 -15.89 57.93
N ALA A 25 -6.00 -16.28 56.78
CA ALA A 25 -5.91 -17.66 56.33
C ALA A 25 -4.47 -17.94 55.89
N ALA A 26 -3.87 -18.90 56.54
CA ALA A 26 -2.52 -19.39 56.30
C ALA A 26 -2.38 -19.94 54.87
N ALA A 27 -1.50 -19.39 54.07
CA ALA A 27 -1.14 -19.93 52.77
C ALA A 27 -0.16 -21.10 52.94
N ARG A 28 -0.58 -22.27 52.50
CA ARG A 28 0.27 -23.46 52.31
C ARG A 28 1.14 -23.21 51.07
N ALA A 29 2.45 -23.26 51.26
CA ALA A 29 3.40 -23.25 50.15
C ALA A 29 3.25 -24.53 49.31
N GLN A 30 2.86 -24.38 48.06
CA GLN A 30 2.97 -25.41 47.03
C GLN A 30 4.27 -25.19 46.27
N GLY A 31 5.06 -26.24 46.11
CA GLY A 31 6.32 -26.23 45.38
C GLY A 31 6.15 -25.93 43.89
N PRO A 32 7.25 -25.63 43.18
CA PRO A 32 7.19 -25.19 41.78
C PRO A 32 6.67 -26.30 40.86
N ALA A 33 5.58 -26.03 40.16
CA ALA A 33 5.11 -26.87 39.07
C ALA A 33 6.10 -26.82 37.92
N GLN A 34 6.55 -27.96 37.46
CA GLN A 34 7.36 -28.10 36.25
C GLN A 34 6.55 -27.65 35.07
N ALA A 35 7.12 -26.70 34.27
CA ALA A 35 6.59 -26.27 33.00
C ALA A 35 6.61 -27.44 32.00
N PRO A 36 5.57 -27.62 31.17
CA PRO A 36 5.61 -28.60 30.09
C PRO A 36 6.67 -28.19 29.06
N SER A 37 7.51 -29.16 28.68
CA SER A 37 8.47 -29.06 27.60
C SER A 37 7.73 -28.74 26.28
N VAL A 38 8.00 -27.56 25.71
CA VAL A 38 7.57 -27.17 24.38
C VAL A 38 8.32 -28.04 23.39
N VAL A 39 7.61 -28.91 22.69
CA VAL A 39 8.14 -29.60 21.51
C VAL A 39 8.24 -28.53 20.41
N GLU A 40 9.45 -28.13 20.08
CA GLU A 40 9.73 -27.33 18.90
C GLU A 40 9.32 -28.11 17.66
N GLY A 41 8.11 -27.86 17.20
CA GLY A 41 7.70 -28.23 15.85
C GLY A 41 8.51 -27.39 14.87
N SER A 42 9.45 -28.00 14.18
CA SER A 42 10.15 -27.47 13.05
C SER A 42 9.15 -27.21 11.90
N GLY A 43 8.44 -26.08 11.99
CA GLY A 43 7.71 -25.50 10.88
C GLY A 43 8.74 -24.99 9.88
N GLY A 44 9.03 -25.82 8.87
CA GLY A 44 9.81 -25.42 7.70
C GLY A 44 9.08 -24.29 6.99
N GLY A 45 9.37 -23.05 7.35
CA GLY A 45 9.11 -21.90 6.50
C GLY A 45 9.96 -22.10 5.25
N ALA A 46 9.31 -22.27 4.09
CA ALA A 46 10.00 -22.20 2.82
C ALA A 46 10.81 -20.90 2.80
N PRO A 47 12.09 -20.92 2.41
CA PRO A 47 12.87 -19.70 2.29
C PRO A 47 12.15 -18.78 1.31
N LEU A 48 11.95 -17.52 1.71
CA LEU A 48 11.66 -16.43 0.78
C LEU A 48 12.63 -16.58 -0.36
N GLY A 49 12.11 -16.74 -1.58
CA GLY A 49 12.92 -17.04 -2.76
C GLY A 49 14.18 -16.18 -2.75
N ALA A 50 15.32 -16.84 -2.82
CA ALA A 50 16.61 -16.18 -2.91
C ALA A 50 16.48 -15.20 -4.09
N ALA A 51 16.75 -13.91 -3.82
CA ALA A 51 16.95 -12.95 -4.87
C ALA A 51 18.05 -13.58 -5.77
N GLY A 52 17.64 -14.04 -6.96
CA GLY A 52 18.57 -14.55 -7.94
C GLY A 52 19.63 -13.48 -8.17
N ASP A 53 20.81 -13.88 -8.59
CA ASP A 53 21.88 -12.94 -8.94
C ASP A 53 21.44 -12.14 -10.19
N ASP A 54 20.68 -11.08 -9.96
CA ASP A 54 20.07 -10.19 -10.97
C ASP A 54 21.12 -9.32 -11.70
N ARG A 55 22.41 -9.52 -11.40
CA ARG A 55 23.49 -8.74 -11.99
C ARG A 55 23.57 -8.98 -13.50
N GLY A 56 22.98 -8.06 -14.26
CA GLY A 56 23.00 -8.04 -15.72
C GLY A 56 21.66 -8.30 -16.42
N ALA A 57 20.60 -8.71 -15.69
CA ALA A 57 19.29 -8.93 -16.30
C ALA A 57 18.50 -7.63 -16.53
N CYS A 58 18.69 -6.63 -15.63
CA CYS A 58 18.02 -5.33 -15.66
C CYS A 58 19.02 -4.19 -15.60
N ALA A 59 18.63 -3.04 -16.13
CA ALA A 59 19.39 -1.80 -16.00
C ALA A 59 19.52 -1.36 -14.52
N GLU A 60 20.55 -0.55 -14.23
CA GLU A 60 20.76 -0.01 -12.89
C GLU A 60 19.51 0.75 -12.39
N GLY A 61 19.14 0.51 -11.14
CA GLY A 61 17.94 1.11 -10.53
C GLY A 61 16.64 0.35 -10.81
N MET A 62 16.66 -0.66 -11.66
CA MET A 62 15.54 -1.55 -11.89
C MET A 62 15.66 -2.85 -11.08
N THR A 63 14.55 -3.52 -10.89
CA THR A 63 14.42 -4.82 -10.22
C THR A 63 13.84 -5.83 -11.22
N LEU A 64 14.41 -7.04 -11.26
CA LEU A 64 13.83 -8.15 -11.99
C LEU A 64 12.57 -8.63 -11.28
N VAL A 65 11.49 -8.74 -12.02
CA VAL A 65 10.24 -9.40 -11.62
C VAL A 65 10.08 -10.64 -12.45
N GLU A 66 10.11 -11.82 -11.82
CA GLU A 66 9.99 -13.10 -12.50
C GLU A 66 9.15 -14.07 -11.68
N GLY A 67 8.25 -14.79 -12.33
CA GLY A 67 7.41 -15.82 -11.69
C GLY A 67 6.04 -16.00 -12.35
N GLU A 68 5.15 -16.66 -11.62
CA GLU A 68 3.83 -17.10 -12.10
C GLU A 68 2.73 -16.08 -11.76
N TYR A 69 2.45 -15.18 -12.69
CA TYR A 69 1.40 -14.18 -12.56
C TYR A 69 -0.01 -14.77 -12.70
N CYS A 70 -0.94 -14.34 -11.88
CA CYS A 70 -2.36 -14.67 -12.00
C CYS A 70 -3.14 -13.51 -12.62
N PRO A 71 -3.64 -13.62 -13.86
CA PRO A 71 -4.41 -12.55 -14.51
C PRO A 71 -5.72 -12.17 -13.81
N ARG A 72 -6.43 -13.15 -13.24
CA ARG A 72 -7.71 -12.93 -12.55
C ARG A 72 -7.64 -13.42 -11.12
N VAL A 73 -7.73 -12.50 -10.17
CA VAL A 73 -7.63 -12.78 -8.74
C VAL A 73 -8.94 -12.49 -8.04
N GLU A 74 -9.32 -13.37 -7.13
CA GLU A 74 -10.35 -13.11 -6.13
C GLU A 74 -9.70 -12.80 -4.80
N GLN A 75 -9.91 -11.57 -4.33
CA GLN A 75 -9.51 -11.09 -3.00
C GLN A 75 -10.77 -10.78 -2.20
N ARG A 76 -10.96 -11.43 -1.06
CA ARG A 76 -12.14 -11.25 -0.22
C ARG A 76 -11.80 -10.36 0.98
N CYS A 77 -12.45 -9.20 1.07
CA CYS A 77 -12.32 -8.33 2.23
C CYS A 77 -12.99 -8.96 3.46
N LEU A 78 -12.30 -8.93 4.57
CA LEU A 78 -12.78 -9.39 5.88
C LEU A 78 -13.29 -8.24 6.74
N ARG A 79 -12.70 -7.05 6.56
CA ARG A 79 -13.05 -5.88 7.36
C ARG A 79 -12.93 -4.60 6.52
N TRP A 80 -14.06 -3.96 6.32
CA TRP A 80 -14.13 -2.67 5.65
C TRP A 80 -13.78 -1.53 6.60
N MET A 81 -13.19 -0.44 6.09
CA MET A 81 -12.81 0.74 6.87
C MET A 81 -13.91 1.79 6.89
N ASP A 82 -14.66 1.87 5.81
CA ASP A 82 -15.66 2.91 5.64
C ASP A 82 -16.97 2.53 6.35
N PRO A 83 -17.70 3.52 6.93
CA PRO A 83 -18.95 3.26 7.64
C PRO A 83 -20.02 2.74 6.68
N PRO A 84 -21.05 2.05 7.20
CA PRO A 84 -22.18 1.60 6.40
C PRO A 84 -22.78 2.73 5.55
N GLY A 85 -22.99 2.48 4.25
CA GLY A 85 -23.51 3.45 3.29
C GLY A 85 -23.02 3.17 1.86
N ARG A 86 -23.21 4.15 0.98
CA ARG A 86 -22.87 4.03 -0.45
C ARG A 86 -21.41 3.60 -0.71
N TYR A 87 -20.49 4.00 0.15
CA TYR A 87 -19.06 3.75 0.01
C TYR A 87 -18.50 2.77 1.05
N HIS A 88 -19.38 1.98 1.69
CA HIS A 88 -18.97 1.04 2.73
C HIS A 88 -17.87 0.08 2.24
N GLU A 89 -17.99 -0.43 1.02
CA GLU A 89 -17.03 -1.37 0.42
C GLU A 89 -15.95 -0.66 -0.41
N TYR A 90 -15.53 0.52 0.03
CA TYR A 90 -14.54 1.29 -0.72
C TYR A 90 -13.10 0.95 -0.32
N ARG A 91 -12.80 0.91 0.99
CA ARG A 91 -11.46 0.63 1.51
C ARG A 91 -11.47 -0.59 2.41
N CYS A 92 -10.69 -1.59 2.07
CA CYS A 92 -10.55 -2.79 2.89
C CYS A 92 -9.37 -2.67 3.86
N ALA A 93 -9.59 -2.97 5.12
CA ALA A 93 -8.56 -2.98 6.15
C ALA A 93 -7.84 -4.33 6.27
N GLU A 94 -8.51 -5.43 5.92
CA GLU A 94 -7.96 -6.78 6.05
C GLU A 94 -8.59 -7.72 5.03
N TYR A 95 -7.76 -8.46 4.32
CA TYR A 95 -8.17 -9.45 3.34
C TYR A 95 -7.95 -10.88 3.83
N ALA A 96 -8.81 -11.79 3.34
CA ALA A 96 -8.65 -13.22 3.59
C ALA A 96 -7.39 -13.77 2.90
N GLN A 97 -6.75 -14.73 3.57
CA GLN A 97 -5.58 -15.45 3.05
C GLN A 97 -5.93 -16.94 2.88
N PRO A 98 -5.45 -17.56 1.78
CA PRO A 98 -4.82 -16.94 0.60
C PRO A 98 -5.85 -16.30 -0.33
N ALA A 99 -5.40 -15.44 -1.24
CA ALA A 99 -6.18 -15.05 -2.41
C ALA A 99 -6.33 -16.24 -3.36
N ARG A 100 -7.35 -16.21 -4.21
CA ARG A 100 -7.63 -17.29 -5.16
C ARG A 100 -7.38 -16.83 -6.59
N CYS A 101 -6.56 -17.57 -7.32
CA CYS A 101 -6.40 -17.37 -8.76
C CYS A 101 -7.57 -18.00 -9.51
N LEU A 102 -8.24 -17.21 -10.35
CA LEU A 102 -9.43 -17.61 -11.10
C LEU A 102 -9.15 -17.91 -12.58
N SER A 103 -7.90 -17.88 -13.01
CA SER A 103 -7.48 -18.16 -14.39
C SER A 103 -6.17 -18.93 -14.38
N PRO A 104 -5.77 -19.55 -15.50
CA PRO A 104 -4.43 -20.09 -15.64
C PRO A 104 -3.39 -18.99 -15.35
N ARG A 105 -2.35 -19.34 -14.60
CA ARG A 105 -1.19 -18.48 -14.41
C ARG A 105 -0.37 -18.42 -15.68
N ARG A 106 0.40 -17.36 -15.84
CA ARG A 106 1.35 -17.22 -16.93
C ARG A 106 2.69 -16.76 -16.36
N HIS A 107 3.76 -17.27 -16.94
CA HIS A 107 5.10 -16.84 -16.59
C HIS A 107 5.32 -15.42 -17.10
N GLU A 108 5.76 -14.54 -16.21
CA GLU A 108 6.12 -13.16 -16.51
C GLU A 108 7.58 -12.95 -16.13
N ARG A 109 8.31 -12.22 -16.97
CA ARG A 109 9.70 -11.84 -16.71
C ARG A 109 10.00 -10.51 -17.37
N PHE A 110 10.26 -9.49 -16.52
CA PHE A 110 10.51 -8.12 -16.96
C PHE A 110 11.29 -7.35 -15.89
N CYS A 111 11.79 -6.18 -16.24
CA CYS A 111 12.42 -5.23 -15.36
C CYS A 111 11.45 -4.10 -15.02
N ILE A 112 11.48 -3.60 -13.78
CA ILE A 112 10.69 -2.46 -13.33
C ILE A 112 11.56 -1.53 -12.49
N ASP A 113 11.39 -0.22 -12.61
CA ASP A 113 12.03 0.74 -11.72
C ASP A 113 11.75 0.37 -10.26
N ARG A 114 12.80 0.20 -9.47
CA ARG A 114 12.68 -0.13 -8.05
C ARG A 114 11.96 0.95 -7.24
N ARG A 115 12.03 2.20 -7.70
CA ARG A 115 11.41 3.38 -7.11
C ARG A 115 10.69 4.16 -8.20
N GLU A 116 9.84 5.08 -7.82
CA GLU A 116 9.27 6.08 -8.72
C GLU A 116 10.38 6.91 -9.36
N ARG A 117 10.15 7.43 -10.57
CA ARG A 117 11.07 8.39 -11.20
C ARG A 117 11.05 9.71 -10.44
N THR A 118 12.22 10.27 -10.17
CA THR A 118 12.41 11.38 -9.24
C THR A 118 12.99 12.63 -9.89
N GLU A 119 12.77 13.75 -9.23
CA GLU A 119 13.53 14.97 -9.41
C GLU A 119 14.95 14.75 -8.86
N ALA A 120 15.96 15.12 -9.64
CA ALA A 120 17.36 14.85 -9.28
C ALA A 120 17.81 15.59 -8.01
N GLU A 121 17.29 16.79 -7.76
CA GLU A 121 17.71 17.64 -6.65
C GLU A 121 17.08 17.28 -5.31
N THR A 122 15.81 16.86 -5.36
CA THR A 122 15.00 16.64 -4.13
C THR A 122 14.83 15.17 -3.79
N GLY A 123 14.96 14.28 -4.77
CA GLY A 123 14.61 12.87 -4.64
C GLY A 123 13.11 12.61 -4.52
N LEU A 124 12.28 13.66 -4.65
CA LEU A 124 10.82 13.52 -4.70
C LEU A 124 10.40 12.87 -6.02
N PRO A 125 9.35 12.04 -6.03
CA PRO A 125 8.80 11.52 -7.27
C PRO A 125 8.42 12.67 -8.21
N LEU A 126 8.69 12.51 -9.50
CA LEU A 126 8.14 13.41 -10.51
C LEU A 126 6.62 13.40 -10.39
N ASN A 127 6.02 14.59 -10.32
CA ASN A 127 4.57 14.75 -10.32
C ASN A 127 4.10 15.64 -11.49
N VAL A 128 2.79 15.87 -11.59
CA VAL A 128 2.20 16.61 -12.71
C VAL A 128 2.61 16.00 -14.06
N GLN A 129 2.73 14.68 -14.11
CA GLN A 129 3.10 13.94 -15.29
C GLN A 129 1.85 13.35 -15.96
N SER A 130 1.71 13.50 -17.26
CA SER A 130 0.74 12.72 -18.03
C SER A 130 1.32 11.37 -18.42
N TRP A 131 0.46 10.44 -18.86
CA TRP A 131 0.94 9.19 -19.45
C TRP A 131 1.86 9.45 -20.66
N SER A 132 1.54 10.47 -21.47
CA SER A 132 2.38 10.85 -22.61
C SER A 132 3.74 11.43 -22.20
N ASP A 133 3.83 12.11 -21.05
CA ASP A 133 5.10 12.55 -20.47
C ASP A 133 5.90 11.34 -19.95
N ALA A 134 5.24 10.43 -19.23
CA ALA A 134 5.82 9.19 -18.73
C ALA A 134 6.41 8.37 -19.89
N LYS A 135 5.66 8.20 -20.99
CA LYS A 135 6.13 7.48 -22.18
C LYS A 135 7.43 8.08 -22.71
N ARG A 136 7.46 9.40 -22.97
CA ARG A 136 8.67 10.07 -23.47
C ARG A 136 9.85 9.93 -22.52
N ALA A 137 9.60 10.05 -21.22
CA ALA A 137 10.65 9.93 -20.21
C ALA A 137 11.22 8.51 -20.14
N CYS A 138 10.38 7.47 -20.18
CA CYS A 138 10.86 6.08 -20.21
C CYS A 138 11.61 5.77 -21.51
N GLU A 139 11.08 6.15 -22.66
CA GLU A 139 11.74 5.94 -23.96
C GLU A 139 13.11 6.65 -24.07
N SER A 140 13.27 7.81 -23.41
CA SER A 140 14.56 8.53 -23.43
C SER A 140 15.71 7.77 -22.74
N VAL A 141 15.38 6.77 -21.94
CA VAL A 141 16.36 5.89 -21.27
C VAL A 141 16.32 4.44 -21.78
N GLY A 142 15.66 4.20 -22.92
CA GLY A 142 15.55 2.88 -23.53
C GLY A 142 14.50 1.96 -22.89
N ALA A 143 13.68 2.49 -21.99
CA ALA A 143 12.62 1.78 -21.30
C ALA A 143 11.23 2.14 -21.85
N ARG A 144 10.17 1.64 -21.25
CA ARG A 144 8.77 1.89 -21.63
C ARG A 144 7.88 2.11 -20.40
N VAL A 145 6.66 2.63 -20.61
CA VAL A 145 5.63 2.63 -19.56
C VAL A 145 5.27 1.18 -19.22
N CYS A 146 5.07 0.89 -17.95
CA CYS A 146 4.63 -0.44 -17.50
C CYS A 146 3.23 -0.77 -18.01
N LYS A 147 2.98 -2.04 -18.30
CA LYS A 147 1.62 -2.58 -18.47
C LYS A 147 0.95 -2.70 -17.11
N GLU A 148 -0.37 -2.66 -17.08
CA GLU A 148 -1.12 -2.84 -15.83
C GLU A 148 -0.82 -4.20 -15.18
N SER A 149 -0.71 -5.27 -15.99
CA SER A 149 -0.37 -6.60 -15.50
C SER A 149 1.01 -6.66 -14.84
N GLU A 150 2.01 -6.02 -15.44
CA GLU A 150 3.38 -5.94 -14.90
C GLU A 150 3.40 -5.20 -13.56
N TRP A 151 2.74 -4.04 -13.52
CA TRP A 151 2.63 -3.26 -12.29
C TRP A 151 1.91 -4.05 -11.19
N ASN A 152 0.78 -4.70 -11.51
CA ASN A 152 0.06 -5.55 -10.56
C ASN A 152 0.96 -6.65 -10.02
N PHE A 153 1.65 -7.39 -10.89
CA PHE A 153 2.50 -8.50 -10.49
C PHE A 153 3.69 -8.03 -9.64
N ALA A 154 4.34 -6.94 -10.03
CA ALA A 154 5.42 -6.33 -9.25
C ALA A 154 4.97 -5.92 -7.84
N CYS A 155 3.71 -5.47 -7.68
CA CYS A 155 3.13 -5.07 -6.41
C CYS A 155 2.73 -6.27 -5.53
N GLU A 156 1.97 -7.23 -6.07
CA GLU A 156 1.29 -8.28 -5.31
C GLU A 156 2.09 -9.58 -5.16
N GLY A 157 3.03 -9.83 -6.08
CA GLY A 157 3.77 -11.07 -6.19
C GLY A 157 2.92 -12.30 -6.53
N GLU A 158 3.52 -13.48 -6.54
CA GLU A 158 2.84 -14.76 -6.82
C GLU A 158 1.74 -15.09 -5.80
N GLN A 159 1.83 -14.56 -4.58
CA GLN A 159 0.81 -14.74 -3.55
C GLN A 159 -0.44 -13.88 -3.77
N MET A 160 -0.41 -12.97 -4.74
CA MET A 160 -1.53 -12.07 -5.05
C MET A 160 -1.93 -11.22 -3.82
N ARG A 161 -0.92 -10.68 -3.11
CA ARG A 161 -1.13 -9.85 -1.93
C ARG A 161 -1.93 -8.59 -2.30
N PRO A 162 -2.95 -8.21 -1.53
CA PRO A 162 -3.69 -6.98 -1.83
C PRO A 162 -2.84 -5.71 -1.63
N TYR A 163 -1.88 -5.72 -0.70
CA TYR A 163 -0.92 -4.63 -0.49
C TYR A 163 0.50 -5.11 -0.76
N PRO A 164 1.43 -4.25 -1.20
CA PRO A 164 2.80 -4.68 -1.48
C PRO A 164 3.45 -5.35 -0.27
N TYR A 165 3.13 -4.89 0.93
CA TYR A 165 3.65 -5.39 2.20
C TYR A 165 2.80 -6.51 2.84
N GLY A 166 1.64 -6.89 2.31
CA GLY A 166 0.86 -8.00 2.88
C GLY A 166 -0.65 -7.93 2.71
N TRP A 167 -1.37 -8.43 3.71
CA TRP A 167 -2.81 -8.71 3.67
C TRP A 167 -3.64 -7.72 4.48
N LYS A 168 -3.00 -6.94 5.32
CA LYS A 168 -3.62 -5.91 6.16
C LYS A 168 -3.13 -4.55 5.72
N ARG A 169 -4.04 -3.56 5.80
CA ARG A 169 -3.69 -2.18 5.56
C ARG A 169 -2.92 -1.63 6.76
N GLU A 170 -1.72 -1.17 6.50
CA GLU A 170 -0.82 -0.55 7.44
C GLU A 170 -0.29 0.74 6.77
N ALA A 171 -1.09 1.81 6.86
CA ALA A 171 -0.86 3.04 6.10
C ALA A 171 0.50 3.69 6.41
N GLU A 172 0.98 3.55 7.64
CA GLU A 172 2.28 4.05 8.09
C GLU A 172 3.49 3.38 7.43
N ARG A 173 3.30 2.23 6.78
CA ARG A 173 4.38 1.59 6.00
C ARG A 173 4.72 2.36 4.74
N CYS A 174 3.75 3.08 4.20
CA CYS A 174 3.84 3.82 2.94
C CYS A 174 3.50 5.29 3.16
N ASN A 175 3.79 6.14 2.21
CA ASN A 175 3.30 7.52 2.22
C ASN A 175 1.83 7.56 1.73
N ALA A 176 0.91 7.20 2.62
CA ALA A 176 -0.52 7.05 2.30
C ALA A 176 -1.42 7.58 3.43
N ASP A 177 -2.71 7.72 3.15
CA ASP A 177 -3.76 8.09 4.11
C ASP A 177 -3.51 9.41 4.89
N LYS A 178 -2.82 10.38 4.29
CA LYS A 178 -2.65 11.72 4.87
C LYS A 178 -4.00 12.43 4.97
N LEU A 179 -4.33 12.94 6.14
CA LEU A 179 -5.64 13.57 6.39
C LEU A 179 -5.63 15.09 6.22
N ASP A 180 -4.51 15.74 6.49
CA ASP A 180 -4.37 17.19 6.38
C ASP A 180 -3.86 17.56 4.97
N LEU A 181 -4.79 17.63 4.03
CA LEU A 181 -4.48 17.76 2.60
C LEU A 181 -4.42 19.20 2.10
N LEU A 182 -4.86 20.19 2.89
CA LEU A 182 -4.97 21.57 2.42
C LEU A 182 -3.81 22.43 2.95
N ALA A 183 -3.31 23.31 2.10
CA ALA A 183 -2.27 24.25 2.51
C ALA A 183 -2.81 25.25 3.54
N VAL A 184 -2.04 25.50 4.61
CA VAL A 184 -2.48 26.34 5.74
C VAL A 184 -2.81 27.77 5.29
N HIS A 185 -2.02 28.33 4.37
CA HIS A 185 -2.19 29.71 3.88
C HIS A 185 -2.94 29.80 2.55
N GLU A 186 -3.20 28.66 1.91
CA GLU A 186 -3.90 28.57 0.63
C GLU A 186 -4.91 27.41 0.70
N PRO A 187 -6.03 27.55 1.44
CA PRO A 187 -6.93 26.43 1.74
C PRO A 187 -7.67 25.87 0.52
N TRP A 188 -7.50 26.47 -0.65
CA TRP A 188 -7.97 25.97 -1.94
C TRP A 188 -6.92 25.12 -2.68
N LYS A 189 -5.68 25.02 -2.15
CA LYS A 189 -4.55 24.31 -2.77
C LYS A 189 -4.20 23.09 -1.95
N LEU A 190 -3.98 21.97 -2.64
CA LEU A 190 -3.48 20.76 -2.00
C LEU A 190 -2.03 20.98 -1.54
N ARG A 191 -1.70 20.45 -0.39
CA ARG A 191 -0.32 20.35 0.08
C ARG A 191 0.40 19.30 -0.75
N ASP A 192 1.64 19.58 -1.07
CA ASP A 192 2.54 18.57 -1.61
C ASP A 192 3.08 17.73 -0.45
N GLU A 193 2.53 16.53 -0.30
CA GLU A 193 2.89 15.56 0.74
C GLU A 193 3.69 14.39 0.14
N ARG A 194 4.28 14.58 -1.05
CA ARG A 194 5.23 13.59 -1.59
C ARG A 194 6.37 13.39 -0.60
N ALA A 195 6.78 12.15 -0.40
CA ALA A 195 7.98 11.79 0.32
C ALA A 195 9.09 11.40 -0.66
N PRO A 196 10.37 11.57 -0.33
CA PRO A 196 11.46 11.10 -1.19
C PRO A 196 11.28 9.61 -1.53
N ALA A 197 11.42 9.26 -2.81
CA ALA A 197 11.19 7.90 -3.27
C ALA A 197 12.10 6.89 -2.54
N GLY A 198 11.50 5.85 -1.98
CA GLY A 198 12.18 4.86 -1.16
C GLY A 198 12.41 5.26 0.30
N SER A 199 11.89 6.40 0.75
CA SER A 199 11.99 6.80 2.17
C SER A 199 11.12 5.95 3.11
N HIS A 200 10.22 5.15 2.55
CA HIS A 200 9.39 4.18 3.27
C HIS A 200 9.86 2.74 2.96
N PRO A 201 10.97 2.25 3.53
CA PRO A 201 11.58 0.97 3.16
C PRO A 201 10.68 -0.24 3.48
N THR A 202 9.68 -0.08 4.33
CA THR A 202 8.68 -1.10 4.65
C THR A 202 7.50 -1.13 3.66
N CYS A 203 7.38 -0.12 2.79
CA CYS A 203 6.46 -0.09 1.64
C CYS A 203 7.06 -0.87 0.48
N ALA A 204 7.41 -2.12 0.71
CA ALA A 204 8.13 -2.97 -0.23
C ALA A 204 7.28 -4.14 -0.70
N SER A 205 7.29 -4.39 -2.00
CA SER A 205 6.66 -5.55 -2.61
C SER A 205 7.48 -6.84 -2.39
N PRO A 206 6.95 -8.03 -2.71
CA PRO A 206 7.69 -9.29 -2.65
C PRO A 206 8.99 -9.29 -3.50
N PHE A 207 9.04 -8.48 -4.54
CA PHE A 207 10.21 -8.31 -5.41
C PHE A 207 11.14 -7.16 -4.97
N GLY A 208 10.81 -6.47 -3.85
CA GLY A 208 11.60 -5.34 -3.35
C GLY A 208 11.36 -4.03 -4.10
N VAL A 209 10.30 -3.93 -4.90
CA VAL A 209 9.85 -2.67 -5.50
C VAL A 209 9.19 -1.82 -4.42
N LEU A 210 9.58 -0.54 -4.32
CA LEU A 210 9.17 0.37 -3.25
C LEU A 210 8.03 1.31 -3.69
N ASP A 211 7.29 1.80 -2.70
CA ASP A 211 6.28 2.87 -2.83
C ASP A 211 5.12 2.55 -3.80
N MET A 212 4.80 1.27 -4.00
CA MET A 212 3.68 0.83 -4.85
C MET A 212 2.30 1.04 -4.20
N ALA A 213 2.21 1.74 -3.08
CA ALA A 213 0.97 2.14 -2.42
C ALA A 213 1.15 3.53 -1.81
N GLY A 214 0.48 4.52 -2.35
CA GLY A 214 0.63 5.92 -1.94
C GLY A 214 1.71 6.67 -2.71
N ASN A 215 2.22 7.72 -2.13
CA ASN A 215 3.17 8.68 -2.68
C ASN A 215 2.65 9.39 -3.93
N VAL A 216 2.82 8.85 -5.13
CA VAL A 216 2.16 9.34 -6.35
C VAL A 216 1.41 8.23 -7.06
N ALA A 217 0.33 8.58 -7.75
CA ALA A 217 -0.42 7.66 -8.59
C ALA A 217 0.33 7.45 -9.92
N GLU A 218 0.59 6.21 -10.27
CA GLU A 218 1.50 5.86 -11.36
C GLU A 218 0.77 5.46 -12.63
N TRP A 219 1.11 6.11 -13.73
CA TRP A 219 0.56 5.80 -15.03
C TRP A 219 1.01 4.43 -15.55
N VAL A 220 0.04 3.66 -16.04
CA VAL A 220 0.27 2.39 -16.75
C VAL A 220 -0.60 2.30 -18.00
N SER A 221 -0.22 1.42 -18.93
CA SER A 221 -1.01 1.04 -20.10
C SER A 221 -1.87 -0.19 -19.78
N VAL A 222 -3.14 -0.16 -20.16
CA VAL A 222 -4.02 -1.32 -20.01
C VAL A 222 -3.63 -2.40 -21.03
N ASP A 223 -3.62 -3.65 -20.58
CA ASP A 223 -3.26 -4.81 -21.42
C ASP A 223 -4.31 -5.09 -22.49
N GLY A 224 -3.84 -5.68 -23.60
CA GLY A 224 -4.70 -6.17 -24.67
C GLY A 224 -5.30 -5.10 -25.60
N VAL A 225 -4.93 -3.84 -25.42
CA VAL A 225 -5.30 -2.73 -26.31
C VAL A 225 -4.03 -2.02 -26.81
N PRO A 226 -4.09 -1.29 -27.94
CA PRO A 226 -2.93 -0.52 -28.39
C PRO A 226 -2.45 0.45 -27.31
N GLU A 227 -1.13 0.55 -27.15
CA GLU A 227 -0.49 1.35 -26.11
C GLU A 227 -1.01 2.79 -26.08
N GLY A 228 -1.35 3.28 -24.89
CA GLY A 228 -1.84 4.65 -24.67
C GLY A 228 -3.26 4.94 -25.18
N THR A 229 -4.02 3.94 -25.66
CA THR A 229 -5.44 4.13 -25.99
C THR A 229 -6.32 4.05 -24.76
N VAL A 230 -5.99 3.16 -23.83
CA VAL A 230 -6.60 3.10 -22.49
C VAL A 230 -5.46 3.14 -21.48
N VAL A 231 -5.54 4.08 -20.56
CA VAL A 231 -4.54 4.30 -19.50
C VAL A 231 -5.24 4.39 -18.15
N VAL A 232 -4.56 3.93 -17.13
CA VAL A 232 -5.05 4.02 -15.74
C VAL A 232 -3.90 4.40 -14.82
N GLN A 233 -4.24 4.83 -13.61
CA GLN A 233 -3.27 5.13 -12.56
C GLN A 233 -3.34 4.05 -11.49
N LYS A 234 -2.20 3.67 -10.96
CA LYS A 234 -2.02 2.62 -9.97
C LYS A 234 -1.43 3.18 -8.66
N GLY A 235 -1.56 2.40 -7.57
CA GLY A 235 -0.97 2.72 -6.27
C GLY A 235 -1.69 3.81 -5.49
N ASN A 236 -2.48 4.66 -6.16
CA ASN A 236 -3.01 5.88 -5.58
C ASN A 236 -1.89 6.82 -5.09
N TRP A 237 -2.21 7.91 -4.41
CA TRP A 237 -1.28 8.91 -3.94
C TRP A 237 -1.39 9.08 -2.41
N TRP A 238 -0.76 10.07 -1.80
CA TRP A 238 -0.69 10.23 -0.33
C TRP A 238 -2.04 10.42 0.38
N GLN A 239 -3.14 10.78 -0.32
CA GLN A 239 -4.46 10.95 0.30
C GLN A 239 -5.12 9.62 0.70
N PRO A 240 -6.17 9.64 1.55
CA PRO A 240 -6.98 8.48 1.81
C PRO A 240 -7.68 7.96 0.55
N GLY A 241 -7.50 6.68 0.25
CA GLY A 241 -8.06 6.08 -0.95
C GLY A 241 -7.87 4.57 -1.01
N LYS A 242 -8.14 3.99 -2.16
CA LYS A 242 -7.80 2.61 -2.45
C LYS A 242 -6.31 2.51 -2.76
N HIS A 243 -5.60 1.65 -2.07
CA HIS A 243 -4.17 1.44 -2.26
C HIS A 243 -3.82 -0.03 -2.49
N ALA A 244 -4.81 -0.87 -2.78
CA ALA A 244 -4.54 -2.26 -3.09
C ALA A 244 -3.92 -2.39 -4.49
N CYS A 245 -3.05 -3.38 -4.67
CA CYS A 245 -2.29 -3.59 -5.90
C CYS A 245 -3.18 -3.70 -7.16
N ARG A 246 -4.39 -4.25 -7.00
CA ARG A 246 -5.35 -4.40 -8.11
C ARG A 246 -6.26 -3.20 -8.33
N ASP A 247 -6.27 -2.24 -7.42
CA ASP A 247 -7.05 -1.02 -7.61
C ASP A 247 -6.44 -0.17 -8.73
N ALA A 248 -7.32 0.45 -9.53
CA ALA A 248 -6.93 1.35 -10.59
C ALA A 248 -7.84 2.57 -10.59
N GLN A 249 -7.28 3.72 -10.91
CA GLN A 249 -8.03 4.95 -11.16
C GLN A 249 -8.09 5.18 -12.66
N GLY A 250 -9.29 5.12 -13.21
CA GLY A 250 -9.56 5.41 -14.63
C GLY A 250 -10.30 6.73 -14.78
N GLY A 251 -10.68 7.03 -16.03
CA GLY A 251 -11.49 8.21 -16.36
C GLY A 251 -10.70 9.43 -16.82
N HIS A 252 -9.39 9.33 -16.84
CA HIS A 252 -8.50 10.34 -17.42
C HIS A 252 -7.92 9.84 -18.74
N ASP A 253 -7.71 10.75 -19.67
CA ASP A 253 -6.99 10.46 -20.91
C ASP A 253 -5.46 10.51 -20.71
N ARG A 254 -4.73 10.14 -21.74
CA ARG A 254 -3.26 10.09 -21.71
C ARG A 254 -2.57 11.46 -21.60
N TYR A 255 -3.31 12.55 -21.62
CA TYR A 255 -2.78 13.93 -21.52
C TYR A 255 -3.08 14.58 -20.18
N TYR A 256 -3.91 13.95 -19.35
CA TYR A 256 -4.22 14.45 -18.02
C TYR A 256 -2.97 14.53 -17.14
N LYS A 257 -2.87 15.61 -16.38
CA LYS A 257 -1.82 15.87 -15.39
C LYS A 257 -2.44 16.37 -14.09
N GLY A 258 -2.18 15.72 -13.01
CA GLY A 258 -2.55 16.14 -11.67
C GLY A 258 -1.33 16.23 -10.76
N THR A 259 -1.44 16.93 -9.65
CA THR A 259 -0.37 16.98 -8.63
C THR A 259 -0.06 15.61 -8.07
N GLU A 260 -0.99 14.68 -8.18
CA GLU A 260 -0.91 13.30 -7.73
C GLU A 260 -0.24 12.37 -8.74
N THR A 261 -0.08 12.77 -10.00
CA THR A 261 0.29 11.86 -11.10
C THR A 261 1.79 11.78 -11.32
N GLY A 262 2.33 10.58 -11.18
CA GLY A 262 3.72 10.22 -11.46
C GLY A 262 3.82 8.96 -12.32
N PHE A 263 4.98 8.31 -12.32
CA PHE A 263 5.22 7.07 -13.06
C PHE A 263 6.48 6.36 -12.60
N ARG A 264 6.58 5.12 -13.01
CA ARG A 264 7.81 4.32 -13.09
C ARG A 264 7.91 3.65 -14.45
N CYS A 265 9.10 3.26 -14.85
CA CYS A 265 9.33 2.59 -16.13
C CYS A 265 9.48 1.09 -15.95
N CYS A 266 9.12 0.36 -17.00
CA CYS A 266 9.41 -1.06 -17.16
C CYS A 266 10.28 -1.27 -18.40
N ASP A 267 10.94 -2.43 -18.43
CA ASP A 267 11.74 -2.85 -19.57
C ASP A 267 11.65 -4.35 -19.74
N ASP A 268 11.92 -4.82 -20.92
CA ASP A 268 12.07 -6.26 -21.16
C ASP A 268 13.45 -6.69 -20.65
N THR A 269 13.59 -7.94 -20.25
CA THR A 269 14.89 -8.46 -19.81
C THR A 269 15.86 -8.61 -20.98
N ASN A 270 17.13 -8.31 -20.75
CA ASN A 270 18.21 -8.57 -21.69
C ASN A 270 18.45 -10.05 -21.91
#